data_e398e7959807662be8e21f6a5f03c62b
#
_entry.id   e398e7959807662be8e21f6a5f03c62b
#
_cell.length_a   1.000
_cell.length_b   1.000
_cell.length_c   1.000
_cell.angle_alpha   90.00
_cell.angle_beta   90.00
_cell.angle_gamma   90.00
#
_symmetry.space_group_name_H-M   'P 1'
#
loop_
_entity.id
_entity.type
_entity.pdbx_description
1 polymer ?
#
loop_
_entity_poly.entity_id
_entity_poly.type
_entity_poly.pdbx_seq_one_letter_code
_entity_poly.pdbx_strand_id
1 'polypeptide(L)'
;MNKRITLFLITLLTVCGVQSQNNNQNRNADFHKWAETPPMGWNSWDCFGANVTEAEVKANADYMAEHLKDYGWEYIVVDIRWFVE
;
A
#
# COMPACT_ATOMS: atom_id res chain seq x y z
N MET A 1 -58.48 1.19 24.89
CA MET A 1 -57.32 0.67 24.14
C MET A 1 -56.84 -0.59 24.85
N ASN A 2 -56.93 -1.74 24.19
CA ASN A 2 -56.61 -3.02 24.80
C ASN A 2 -55.12 -3.13 25.09
N LYS A 3 -54.74 -3.37 26.34
CA LYS A 3 -53.33 -3.53 26.77
C LYS A 3 -52.53 -4.58 25.96
N ARG A 4 -53.23 -5.51 25.34
CA ARG A 4 -52.63 -6.54 24.47
C ARG A 4 -52.15 -5.99 23.11
N ILE A 5 -52.81 -4.97 22.56
CA ILE A 5 -52.46 -4.35 21.30
C ILE A 5 -51.24 -3.46 21.47
N THR A 6 -51.14 -2.79 22.61
CA THR A 6 -49.99 -1.93 22.94
C THR A 6 -48.71 -2.75 23.12
N LEU A 7 -48.80 -3.95 23.68
CA LEU A 7 -47.66 -4.84 23.86
C LEU A 7 -47.15 -5.39 22.52
N PHE A 8 -48.04 -5.67 21.57
CA PHE A 8 -47.66 -6.12 20.22
C PHE A 8 -47.00 -5.02 19.41
N LEU A 9 -47.40 -3.77 19.58
CA LEU A 9 -46.79 -2.64 18.90
C LEU A 9 -45.36 -2.34 19.43
N ILE A 10 -45.11 -2.53 20.71
CA ILE A 10 -43.80 -2.32 21.33
C ILE A 10 -42.84 -3.43 20.93
N THR A 11 -43.29 -4.67 20.79
CA THR A 11 -42.44 -5.78 20.33
C THR A 11 -42.06 -5.68 18.83
N LEU A 12 -42.93 -5.06 18.02
CA LEU A 12 -42.62 -4.87 16.58
C LEU A 12 -41.61 -3.75 16.33
N LEU A 13 -41.52 -2.76 17.22
CA LEU A 13 -40.58 -1.65 17.13
C LEU A 13 -39.15 -2.01 17.59
N THR A 14 -38.98 -3.08 18.36
CA THR A 14 -37.65 -3.51 18.85
C THR A 14 -36.91 -4.44 17.90
N VAL A 15 -37.56 -4.95 16.85
CA VAL A 15 -36.90 -5.84 15.85
C VAL A 15 -36.30 -5.07 14.70
N CYS A 16 -36.55 -3.77 14.54
CA CYS A 16 -36.00 -2.96 13.44
C CYS A 16 -34.63 -2.31 13.73
N GLY A 17 -33.93 -2.70 14.77
CA GLY A 17 -32.81 -1.91 15.27
C GLY A 17 -31.46 -2.56 15.37
N VAL A 18 -31.17 -3.72 14.76
CA VAL A 18 -29.76 -4.19 14.68
C VAL A 18 -29.56 -4.98 13.39
N GLN A 19 -29.62 -4.30 12.26
CA GLN A 19 -28.79 -4.72 11.15
C GLN A 19 -27.47 -3.95 11.27
N SER A 20 -26.61 -4.45 12.13
CA SER A 20 -25.18 -4.22 11.97
C SER A 20 -24.84 -4.75 10.59
N GLN A 21 -24.69 -3.85 9.65
CA GLN A 21 -24.08 -4.17 8.37
C GLN A 21 -22.67 -4.63 8.70
N ASN A 22 -22.46 -5.93 8.78
CA ASN A 22 -21.16 -6.53 8.60
C ASN A 22 -20.73 -6.21 7.16
N ASN A 23 -20.29 -4.98 6.94
CA ASN A 23 -19.42 -4.67 5.85
C ASN A 23 -18.09 -5.38 6.13
N ASN A 24 -18.07 -6.69 5.97
CA ASN A 24 -16.90 -7.42 5.54
C ASN A 24 -16.65 -6.96 4.11
N GLN A 25 -16.30 -5.69 3.96
CA GLN A 25 -15.58 -5.25 2.80
C GLN A 25 -14.37 -6.15 2.75
N ASN A 26 -14.37 -6.96 1.72
CA ASN A 26 -13.30 -7.84 1.32
C ASN A 26 -11.99 -7.05 1.46
N ARG A 27 -11.28 -7.22 2.58
CA ARG A 27 -10.02 -6.51 2.88
C ARG A 27 -8.87 -6.99 2.01
N ASN A 28 -9.17 -7.87 1.07
CA ASN A 28 -8.33 -8.21 -0.06
C ASN A 28 -8.62 -7.25 -1.23
N ALA A 29 -8.59 -5.94 -0.96
CA ALA A 29 -8.56 -4.98 -2.04
C ALA A 29 -7.33 -5.28 -2.90
N ASP A 30 -7.51 -5.31 -4.21
CA ASP A 30 -6.45 -5.72 -5.15
C ASP A 30 -5.15 -4.92 -5.01
N PHE A 31 -5.21 -3.70 -4.47
CA PHE A 31 -4.02 -2.89 -4.24
C PHE A 31 -3.02 -3.50 -3.24
N HIS A 32 -3.45 -4.38 -2.32
CA HIS A 32 -2.53 -5.12 -1.44
C HIS A 32 -1.64 -6.09 -2.22
N LYS A 33 -2.04 -6.46 -3.44
CA LYS A 33 -1.25 -7.33 -4.32
C LYS A 33 -0.24 -6.57 -5.16
N TRP A 34 -0.36 -5.22 -5.23
CA TRP A 34 0.53 -4.41 -6.07
C TRP A 34 1.91 -4.21 -5.43
N ALA A 35 1.98 -4.27 -4.10
CA ALA A 35 3.20 -4.16 -3.35
C ALA A 35 3.09 -5.02 -2.08
N GLU A 36 3.32 -6.30 -2.22
CA GLU A 36 3.25 -7.26 -1.10
C GLU A 36 4.38 -7.07 -0.11
N THR A 37 5.49 -6.54 -0.59
CA THR A 37 6.69 -6.23 0.19
C THR A 37 7.13 -4.79 -0.08
N PRO A 38 7.86 -4.14 0.86
CA PRO A 38 8.48 -2.87 0.58
C PRO A 38 9.40 -2.95 -0.63
N PRO A 39 9.46 -1.92 -1.49
CA PRO A 39 10.40 -1.88 -2.59
C PRO A 39 11.84 -1.88 -2.06
N MET A 40 12.69 -2.70 -2.65
CA MET A 40 14.11 -2.78 -2.29
C MET A 40 14.94 -2.29 -3.48
N GLY A 41 15.75 -1.30 -3.23
CA GLY A 41 16.54 -0.69 -4.29
C GLY A 41 17.59 0.29 -3.80
N TRP A 42 18.32 0.83 -4.77
CA TRP A 42 19.32 1.86 -4.56
C TRP A 42 18.78 3.23 -5.00
N ASN A 43 19.13 4.26 -4.23
CA ASN A 43 18.79 5.64 -4.52
C ASN A 43 20.07 6.48 -4.61
N SER A 44 20.21 7.25 -5.69
CA SER A 44 21.41 8.05 -5.95
C SER A 44 21.66 9.14 -4.92
N TRP A 45 20.61 9.67 -4.30
CA TRP A 45 20.73 10.77 -3.34
C TRP A 45 21.52 10.39 -2.09
N ASP A 46 21.34 9.18 -1.61
CA ASP A 46 21.94 8.73 -0.35
C ASP A 46 23.48 8.69 -0.41
N CYS A 47 24.04 8.43 -1.59
CA CYS A 47 25.49 8.33 -1.79
C CYS A 47 26.11 9.55 -2.47
N PHE A 48 25.41 10.15 -3.42
CA PHE A 48 25.99 11.15 -4.35
C PHE A 48 25.30 12.51 -4.28
N GLY A 49 24.16 12.60 -3.58
CA GLY A 49 23.35 13.83 -3.56
C GLY A 49 22.98 14.27 -4.97
N ALA A 50 23.20 15.54 -5.25
CA ALA A 50 22.90 16.14 -6.56
C ALA A 50 23.95 15.87 -7.66
N ASN A 51 25.05 15.21 -7.34
CA ASN A 51 26.23 15.13 -8.22
C ASN A 51 26.39 13.76 -8.87
N VAL A 52 25.35 12.92 -8.85
CA VAL A 52 25.42 11.60 -9.47
C VAL A 52 25.66 11.70 -10.97
N THR A 53 26.54 10.86 -11.48
CA THR A 53 26.82 10.73 -12.91
C THR A 53 26.18 9.48 -13.51
N GLU A 54 25.98 9.45 -14.82
CA GLU A 54 25.49 8.28 -15.54
C GLU A 54 26.35 7.04 -15.28
N ALA A 55 27.66 7.21 -15.26
CA ALA A 55 28.62 6.12 -15.03
C ALA A 55 28.42 5.49 -13.63
N GLU A 56 28.18 6.32 -12.61
CA GLU A 56 27.93 5.86 -11.24
C GLU A 56 26.60 5.13 -11.13
N VAL A 57 25.54 5.65 -11.76
CA VAL A 57 24.23 4.97 -11.79
C VAL A 57 24.36 3.60 -12.45
N LYS A 58 25.01 3.52 -13.60
CA LYS A 58 25.22 2.26 -14.31
C LYS A 58 26.04 1.26 -13.50
N ALA A 59 27.12 1.70 -12.87
CA ALA A 59 27.97 0.82 -12.06
C ALA A 59 27.21 0.25 -10.86
N ASN A 60 26.37 1.05 -10.20
CA ASN A 60 25.52 0.57 -9.10
C ASN A 60 24.41 -0.38 -9.60
N ALA A 61 23.83 -0.12 -10.75
CA ALA A 61 22.85 -1.00 -11.38
C ALA A 61 23.44 -2.36 -11.73
N ASP A 62 24.63 -2.38 -12.34
CA ASP A 62 25.34 -3.60 -12.71
C ASP A 62 25.70 -4.42 -11.48
N TYR A 63 26.23 -3.79 -10.42
CA TYR A 63 26.52 -4.45 -9.15
C TYR A 63 25.26 -5.05 -8.52
N MET A 64 24.17 -4.30 -8.50
CA MET A 64 22.91 -4.79 -7.93
C MET A 64 22.33 -5.96 -8.74
N ALA A 65 22.42 -5.89 -10.07
CA ALA A 65 21.96 -6.98 -10.94
C ALA A 65 22.76 -8.26 -10.74
N GLU A 66 24.06 -8.14 -10.52
CA GLU A 66 24.95 -9.28 -10.34
C GLU A 66 24.84 -9.91 -8.94
N HIS A 67 24.69 -9.10 -7.90
CA HIS A 67 24.86 -9.56 -6.52
C HIS A 67 23.59 -9.53 -5.67
N LEU A 68 22.59 -8.69 -5.99
CA LEU A 68 21.48 -8.41 -5.10
C LEU A 68 20.10 -8.72 -5.70
N LYS A 69 20.00 -8.88 -7.01
CA LYS A 69 18.72 -9.12 -7.69
C LYS A 69 18.01 -10.37 -7.17
N ASP A 70 18.73 -11.44 -6.95
CA ASP A 70 18.17 -12.71 -6.46
C ASP A 70 17.61 -12.62 -5.04
N TYR A 71 17.94 -11.54 -4.33
CA TYR A 71 17.44 -11.24 -2.98
C TYR A 71 16.32 -10.20 -2.98
N GLY A 72 15.78 -9.83 -4.16
CA GLY A 72 14.66 -8.93 -4.29
C GLY A 72 15.03 -7.44 -4.43
N TRP A 73 16.29 -7.11 -4.67
CA TRP A 73 16.74 -5.74 -4.96
C TRP A 73 16.57 -5.45 -6.45
N GLU A 74 15.55 -4.67 -6.82
CA GLU A 74 15.11 -4.54 -8.20
C GLU A 74 15.05 -3.09 -8.70
N TYR A 75 15.09 -2.11 -7.79
CA TYR A 75 14.87 -0.72 -8.15
C TYR A 75 16.16 0.08 -8.16
N ILE A 76 16.39 0.80 -9.25
CA ILE A 76 17.42 1.84 -9.37
C ILE A 76 16.71 3.18 -9.50
N VAL A 77 16.94 4.08 -8.56
CA VAL A 77 16.32 5.39 -8.50
C VAL A 77 17.38 6.46 -8.73
N VAL A 78 17.21 7.24 -9.80
CA VAL A 78 17.94 8.49 -10.00
C VAL A 78 17.06 9.60 -9.40
N ASP A 79 17.50 10.15 -8.27
CA ASP A 79 16.72 11.08 -7.47
C ASP A 79 16.75 12.50 -8.04
N ILE A 80 16.33 13.46 -7.25
CA ILE A 80 16.18 14.88 -7.63
C ILE A 80 17.44 15.43 -8.32
N ARG A 81 17.22 16.41 -9.21
CA ARG A 81 18.22 17.11 -10.02
C ARG A 81 18.76 16.34 -11.23
N TRP A 82 18.27 15.16 -11.55
CA TRP A 82 18.57 14.46 -12.81
C TRP A 82 18.23 15.30 -14.06
N PHE A 83 17.35 16.29 -13.91
CA PHE A 83 16.83 17.17 -14.97
C PHE A 83 17.52 18.54 -15.02
N VAL A 84 18.54 18.78 -14.21
CA VAL A 84 19.27 20.07 -14.17
C VAL A 84 20.55 19.92 -14.97
N GLU A 85 20.69 20.79 -15.99
CA GLU A 85 21.94 20.93 -16.77
C GLU A 85 23.05 21.63 -15.96
#